data_0c16fd3166759fa8fc61cd1ef4779c25
#
_entry.id   0c16fd3166759fa8fc61cd1ef4779c25
#
_cell.length_a   1.000
_cell.length_b   1.000
_cell.length_c   1.000
_cell.angle_alpha   90.00
_cell.angle_beta   90.00
_cell.angle_gamma   90.00
#
_symmetry.space_group_name_H-M   'P 1'
#
loop_
_entity.id
_entity.type
_entity.pdbx_description
1 polymer ?
#
loop_
_entity_poly.entity_id
_entity_poly.type
_entity_poly.pdbx_seq_one_letter_code
_entity_poly.pdbx_strand_id
1 'polypeptide(L)'
;MIWLGNEMSETALIERIAARGDGVTGDGRHVAGAVPGDRVRDDGIIIPGPNRAEPPCRHFGKCGGCELQHVAEPALADFVRDRVVGALAGQEVPVGDVLPALLSPPQSRRRAALTALRTGKQVAIGFNAAQSNQIVDMWQCPLLLPELFALSAPLRELLGLIAQQKRPVKVKLQMLDQGVEVLLEGVKAEGLDAAMALQDFAGAHALARFAIDQGDGLETLWQ
;
A
#
# COMPACT_ATOMS: atom_id res chain seq x y z
N MET A 1 43.75 -28.16 -24.02
CA MET A 1 43.12 -26.90 -24.47
C MET A 1 41.63 -27.03 -24.14
N ILE A 2 41.25 -26.61 -22.94
CA ILE A 2 39.86 -26.73 -22.45
C ILE A 2 39.18 -25.42 -22.82
N TRP A 3 38.29 -25.50 -23.79
CA TRP A 3 37.36 -24.39 -24.08
C TRP A 3 36.36 -24.31 -22.94
N LEU A 4 36.55 -23.35 -22.06
CA LEU A 4 35.50 -22.85 -21.15
C LEU A 4 34.55 -22.03 -22.02
N GLY A 5 33.53 -22.67 -22.56
CA GLY A 5 32.40 -21.99 -23.15
C GLY A 5 31.74 -21.16 -22.07
N ASN A 6 31.94 -19.83 -22.14
CA ASN A 6 31.16 -18.87 -21.41
C ASN A 6 29.77 -18.86 -22.05
N GLU A 7 28.86 -19.74 -21.61
CA GLU A 7 27.45 -19.65 -21.95
C GLU A 7 26.95 -18.32 -21.35
N MET A 8 27.00 -17.30 -22.19
CA MET A 8 26.25 -16.07 -21.89
C MET A 8 24.78 -16.47 -21.92
N SER A 9 24.21 -16.74 -20.75
CA SER A 9 22.78 -17.02 -20.62
C SER A 9 22.03 -15.89 -21.30
N GLU A 10 21.18 -16.25 -22.23
CA GLU A 10 20.37 -15.29 -22.97
C GLU A 10 19.53 -14.47 -21.96
N THR A 11 19.56 -13.14 -22.06
CA THR A 11 18.83 -12.27 -21.18
C THR A 11 17.79 -11.49 -21.95
N ALA A 12 16.54 -11.52 -21.49
CA ALA A 12 15.47 -10.70 -22.04
C ALA A 12 15.44 -9.32 -21.39
N LEU A 13 15.25 -8.28 -22.20
CA LEU A 13 15.08 -6.91 -21.73
C LEU A 13 13.64 -6.68 -21.29
N ILE A 14 13.44 -6.02 -20.14
CA ILE A 14 12.14 -5.52 -19.72
C ILE A 14 11.88 -4.19 -20.42
N GLU A 15 10.83 -4.14 -21.21
CA GLU A 15 10.49 -2.97 -22.05
C GLU A 15 9.47 -2.05 -21.39
N ARG A 16 8.51 -2.59 -20.66
CA ARG A 16 7.41 -1.82 -20.05
C ARG A 16 6.91 -2.46 -18.76
N ILE A 17 6.05 -1.74 -18.03
CA ILE A 17 5.31 -2.22 -16.87
C ILE A 17 3.89 -2.59 -17.31
N ALA A 18 3.40 -3.75 -16.89
CA ALA A 18 2.01 -4.16 -17.06
C ALA A 18 1.09 -3.42 -16.10
N ALA A 19 -0.22 -3.45 -16.33
CA ALA A 19 -1.22 -2.77 -15.52
C ALA A 19 -1.21 -3.18 -14.04
N ARG A 20 -0.70 -4.38 -13.71
CA ARG A 20 -0.58 -4.91 -12.34
C ARG A 20 0.81 -4.77 -11.74
N GLY A 21 1.70 -4.03 -12.39
CA GLY A 21 3.03 -3.73 -11.85
C GLY A 21 4.14 -4.70 -12.26
N ASP A 22 3.85 -5.78 -12.98
CA ASP A 22 4.88 -6.68 -13.52
C ASP A 22 5.66 -6.01 -14.66
N GLY A 23 6.96 -6.27 -14.75
CA GLY A 23 7.73 -5.96 -15.94
C GLY A 23 7.35 -6.88 -17.09
N VAL A 24 7.39 -6.39 -18.34
CA VAL A 24 7.06 -7.15 -19.55
C VAL A 24 8.20 -7.11 -20.51
N THR A 25 8.65 -8.26 -20.97
CA THR A 25 9.66 -8.44 -22.00
C THR A 25 9.09 -8.20 -23.41
N GLY A 26 9.94 -8.01 -24.42
CA GLY A 26 9.52 -7.80 -25.80
C GLY A 26 8.70 -8.96 -26.39
N ASP A 27 8.91 -10.18 -25.92
CA ASP A 27 8.12 -11.38 -26.28
C ASP A 27 6.81 -11.52 -25.47
N GLY A 28 6.50 -10.59 -24.58
CA GLY A 28 5.27 -10.55 -23.80
C GLY A 28 5.30 -11.33 -22.48
N ARG A 29 6.43 -11.87 -22.04
CA ARG A 29 6.57 -12.57 -20.76
C ARG A 29 6.47 -11.56 -19.59
N HIS A 30 5.66 -11.90 -18.60
CA HIS A 30 5.51 -11.12 -17.37
C HIS A 30 6.53 -11.55 -16.31
N VAL A 31 7.19 -10.59 -15.69
CA VAL A 31 8.20 -10.82 -14.65
C VAL A 31 7.88 -9.95 -13.43
N ALA A 32 7.51 -10.59 -12.34
CA ALA A 32 7.16 -9.90 -11.10
C ALA A 32 8.36 -9.12 -10.53
N GLY A 33 8.12 -7.85 -10.16
CA GLY A 33 9.14 -6.99 -9.57
C GLY A 33 10.25 -6.54 -10.52
N ALA A 34 10.14 -6.80 -11.84
CA ALA A 34 11.03 -6.25 -12.84
C ALA A 34 10.54 -4.87 -13.33
N VAL A 35 11.47 -4.00 -13.72
CA VAL A 35 11.20 -2.65 -14.20
C VAL A 35 11.82 -2.43 -15.59
N PRO A 36 11.32 -1.48 -16.39
CA PRO A 36 11.90 -1.19 -17.70
C PRO A 36 13.41 -0.94 -17.63
N GLY A 37 14.16 -1.55 -18.52
CA GLY A 37 15.62 -1.49 -18.54
C GLY A 37 16.32 -2.57 -17.71
N ASP A 38 15.61 -3.32 -16.87
CA ASP A 38 16.16 -4.55 -16.29
C ASP A 38 16.37 -5.61 -17.36
N ARG A 39 17.30 -6.54 -17.10
CA ARG A 39 17.45 -7.76 -17.87
C ARG A 39 17.09 -8.97 -17.03
N VAL A 40 16.41 -9.92 -17.62
CA VAL A 40 16.00 -11.15 -16.93
C VAL A 40 16.64 -12.34 -17.60
N ARG A 41 17.32 -13.16 -16.82
CA ARG A 41 17.91 -14.43 -17.25
C ARG A 41 16.82 -15.50 -17.38
N ASP A 42 17.15 -16.60 -18.08
CA ASP A 42 16.23 -17.73 -18.24
C ASP A 42 15.88 -18.39 -16.89
N ASP A 43 16.78 -18.32 -15.90
CA ASP A 43 16.54 -18.81 -14.54
C ASP A 43 15.68 -17.85 -13.68
N GLY A 44 15.20 -16.75 -14.25
CA GLY A 44 14.36 -15.75 -13.58
C GLY A 44 15.13 -14.70 -12.77
N ILE A 45 16.46 -14.74 -12.73
CA ILE A 45 17.24 -13.73 -12.03
C ILE A 45 17.16 -12.39 -12.75
N ILE A 46 16.77 -11.34 -12.00
CA ILE A 46 16.70 -9.98 -12.50
C ILE A 46 18.07 -9.30 -12.33
N ILE A 47 18.62 -8.80 -13.42
CA ILE A 47 19.81 -7.96 -13.45
C ILE A 47 19.33 -6.52 -13.48
N PRO A 48 19.61 -5.71 -12.42
CA PRO A 48 19.11 -4.35 -12.31
C PRO A 48 19.51 -3.44 -13.46
N GLY A 49 18.55 -2.68 -13.98
CA GLY A 49 18.73 -1.66 -14.99
C GLY A 49 18.67 -0.23 -14.42
N PRO A 50 18.81 0.79 -15.29
CA PRO A 50 18.92 2.20 -14.87
C PRO A 50 17.63 2.77 -14.28
N ASN A 51 16.48 2.18 -14.55
CA ASN A 51 15.19 2.65 -14.06
C ASN A 51 14.75 1.99 -12.74
N ARG A 52 15.66 1.26 -12.10
CA ARG A 52 15.43 0.67 -10.79
C ARG A 52 15.85 1.63 -9.68
N ALA A 53 15.01 1.76 -8.66
CA ALA A 53 15.28 2.52 -7.44
C ALA A 53 15.23 1.62 -6.21
N GLU A 54 15.91 2.03 -5.14
CA GLU A 54 15.79 1.38 -3.84
C GLU A 54 14.47 1.78 -3.18
N PRO A 55 13.60 0.82 -2.81
CA PRO A 55 12.34 1.12 -2.15
C PRO A 55 12.54 1.79 -0.77
N PRO A 56 11.92 2.95 -0.50
CA PRO A 56 12.09 3.64 0.78
C PRO A 56 11.38 2.95 1.96
N CYS A 57 10.55 1.94 1.70
CA CYS A 57 9.75 1.24 2.71
C CYS A 57 10.30 -0.16 3.00
N ARG A 58 10.63 -0.45 4.26
CA ARG A 58 11.07 -1.79 4.69
C ARG A 58 10.03 -2.91 4.45
N HIS A 59 8.77 -2.55 4.29
CA HIS A 59 7.68 -3.51 4.06
C HIS A 59 7.42 -3.76 2.58
N PHE A 60 8.15 -3.08 1.68
CA PHE A 60 8.00 -3.28 0.24
C PHE A 60 8.23 -4.76 -0.14
N GLY A 61 7.49 -5.25 -1.12
CA GLY A 61 7.51 -6.65 -1.53
C GLY A 61 6.67 -7.60 -0.67
N LYS A 62 6.27 -7.18 0.56
CA LYS A 62 5.34 -7.94 1.43
C LYS A 62 4.00 -7.21 1.56
N CYS A 63 4.04 -5.91 1.79
CA CYS A 63 2.86 -5.07 1.98
C CYS A 63 2.15 -4.84 0.64
N GLY A 64 0.86 -5.19 0.55
CA GLY A 64 0.03 -4.97 -0.64
C GLY A 64 -0.41 -3.52 -0.86
N GLY A 65 0.04 -2.58 -0.02
CA GLY A 65 -0.27 -1.16 -0.18
C GLY A 65 0.51 -0.42 -1.26
N CYS A 66 1.60 -1.03 -1.79
CA CYS A 66 2.52 -0.43 -2.76
C CYS A 66 3.10 -1.49 -3.69
N GLU A 67 3.13 -1.20 -4.99
CA GLU A 67 3.62 -2.13 -6.00
C GLU A 67 4.86 -1.62 -6.76
N LEU A 68 5.08 -0.29 -6.84
CA LEU A 68 6.05 0.32 -7.76
C LEU A 68 7.11 1.18 -7.07
N GLN A 69 7.39 1.00 -5.77
CA GLN A 69 8.42 1.79 -5.07
C GLN A 69 9.85 1.52 -5.55
N HIS A 70 10.05 0.43 -6.28
CA HIS A 70 11.34 0.05 -6.87
C HIS A 70 11.54 0.60 -8.29
N VAL A 71 10.59 1.39 -8.80
CA VAL A 71 10.68 2.07 -10.10
C VAL A 71 11.20 3.49 -9.88
N ALA A 72 12.22 3.89 -10.63
CA ALA A 72 12.72 5.25 -10.62
C ALA A 72 11.64 6.25 -11.08
N GLU A 73 11.62 7.44 -10.48
CA GLU A 73 10.57 8.43 -10.66
C GLU A 73 10.28 8.79 -12.14
N PRO A 74 11.29 8.99 -13.03
CA PRO A 74 11.01 9.25 -14.44
C PRO A 74 10.26 8.10 -15.12
N ALA A 75 10.69 6.85 -14.89
CA ALA A 75 10.05 5.68 -15.48
C ALA A 75 8.64 5.43 -14.89
N LEU A 76 8.42 5.79 -13.63
CA LEU A 76 7.09 5.75 -13.00
C LEU A 76 6.16 6.82 -13.61
N ALA A 77 6.65 8.02 -13.86
CA ALA A 77 5.90 9.08 -14.54
C ALA A 77 5.49 8.68 -15.95
N ASP A 78 6.42 8.10 -16.72
CA ASP A 78 6.13 7.55 -18.04
C ASP A 78 5.07 6.45 -17.98
N PHE A 79 5.19 5.50 -17.05
CA PHE A 79 4.20 4.45 -16.87
C PHE A 79 2.79 5.00 -16.57
N VAL A 80 2.67 6.00 -15.68
CA VAL A 80 1.38 6.63 -15.34
C VAL A 80 0.78 7.32 -16.56
N ARG A 81 1.58 8.08 -17.32
CA ARG A 81 1.17 8.74 -18.55
C ARG A 81 0.70 7.71 -19.59
N ASP A 82 1.50 6.70 -19.84
CA ASP A 82 1.27 5.71 -20.89
C ASP A 82 0.03 4.86 -20.63
N ARG A 83 -0.33 4.65 -19.34
CA ARG A 83 -1.60 4.01 -19.00
C ARG A 83 -2.82 4.79 -19.47
N VAL A 84 -2.78 6.12 -19.36
CA VAL A 84 -3.88 6.99 -19.81
C VAL A 84 -3.93 7.03 -21.32
N VAL A 85 -2.77 7.28 -21.95
CA VAL A 85 -2.66 7.34 -23.43
C VAL A 85 -3.09 6.01 -24.05
N GLY A 86 -2.60 4.89 -23.53
CA GLY A 86 -2.94 3.56 -24.03
C GLY A 86 -4.42 3.20 -23.84
N ALA A 87 -5.04 3.64 -22.73
CA ALA A 87 -6.46 3.43 -22.53
C ALA A 87 -7.32 4.21 -23.53
N LEU A 88 -6.95 5.45 -23.86
CA LEU A 88 -7.61 6.27 -24.88
C LEU A 88 -7.43 5.67 -26.28
N ALA A 89 -6.21 5.28 -26.61
CA ALA A 89 -5.91 4.65 -27.89
C ALA A 89 -6.69 3.35 -28.11
N GLY A 90 -6.84 2.53 -27.04
CA GLY A 90 -7.62 1.30 -27.10
C GLY A 90 -9.14 1.51 -27.27
N GLN A 91 -9.61 2.74 -27.10
CA GLN A 91 -11.00 3.14 -27.37
C GLN A 91 -11.13 4.02 -28.63
N GLU A 92 -10.07 4.09 -29.44
CA GLU A 92 -9.99 4.92 -30.66
C GLU A 92 -10.27 6.42 -30.40
N VAL A 93 -10.02 6.88 -29.15
CA VAL A 93 -10.17 8.29 -28.78
C VAL A 93 -8.89 9.04 -29.18
N PRO A 94 -8.99 10.09 -30.01
CA PRO A 94 -7.82 10.88 -30.38
C PRO A 94 -7.14 11.49 -29.14
N VAL A 95 -5.83 11.33 -29.04
CA VAL A 95 -5.03 11.93 -27.98
C VAL A 95 -4.42 13.22 -28.50
N GLY A 96 -4.75 14.34 -27.86
CA GLY A 96 -4.12 15.64 -28.11
C GLY A 96 -2.80 15.80 -27.36
N ASP A 97 -2.51 17.00 -26.87
CA ASP A 97 -1.32 17.27 -26.07
C ASP A 97 -1.38 16.53 -24.75
N VAL A 98 -0.35 15.75 -24.46
CA VAL A 98 -0.23 14.99 -23.20
C VAL A 98 0.78 15.71 -22.31
N LEU A 99 0.28 16.23 -21.18
CA LEU A 99 1.14 16.85 -20.17
C LEU A 99 1.93 15.78 -19.39
N PRO A 100 3.09 16.14 -18.83
CA PRO A 100 3.83 15.26 -17.92
C PRO A 100 2.96 14.78 -16.76
N ALA A 101 3.13 13.53 -16.35
CA ALA A 101 2.42 13.01 -15.18
C ALA A 101 2.88 13.71 -13.90
N LEU A 102 1.93 14.15 -13.09
CA LEU A 102 2.20 14.68 -11.75
C LEU A 102 2.14 13.51 -10.75
N LEU A 103 3.29 13.14 -10.20
CA LEU A 103 3.37 12.12 -9.16
C LEU A 103 3.11 12.74 -7.78
N SER A 104 2.34 12.04 -6.96
CA SER A 104 2.10 12.47 -5.58
C SER A 104 3.38 12.35 -4.75
N PRO A 105 3.74 13.38 -3.97
CA PRO A 105 4.94 13.33 -3.13
C PRO A 105 4.80 12.27 -2.02
N PRO A 106 5.92 11.85 -1.40
CA PRO A 106 5.89 11.05 -0.18
C PRO A 106 5.02 11.73 0.91
N GLN A 107 4.48 10.93 1.83
CA GLN A 107 3.68 11.40 2.96
C GLN A 107 2.47 12.27 2.56
N SER A 108 1.85 12.00 1.42
CA SER A 108 0.69 12.75 0.91
C SER A 108 -0.61 11.96 0.86
N ARG A 109 -0.56 10.66 1.17
CA ARG A 109 -1.76 9.79 1.12
C ARG A 109 -2.70 10.09 2.27
N ARG A 110 -3.86 10.63 1.95
CA ARG A 110 -4.87 11.12 2.89
C ARG A 110 -5.88 10.07 3.37
N ARG A 111 -5.78 8.81 2.90
CA ARG A 111 -6.72 7.73 3.26
C ARG A 111 -5.99 6.41 3.39
N ALA A 112 -6.39 5.62 4.39
CA ALA A 112 -5.94 4.24 4.55
C ALA A 112 -7.08 3.36 5.02
N ALA A 113 -7.13 2.13 4.48
CA ALA A 113 -7.93 1.05 5.02
C ALA A 113 -6.96 -0.04 5.50
N LEU A 114 -6.76 -0.10 6.81
CA LEU A 114 -5.88 -1.04 7.47
C LEU A 114 -6.71 -2.19 8.04
N THR A 115 -6.03 -3.30 8.33
CA THR A 115 -6.60 -4.39 9.11
C THR A 115 -5.81 -4.51 10.40
N ALA A 116 -6.51 -4.67 11.53
CA ALA A 116 -5.91 -4.97 12.81
C ALA A 116 -6.34 -6.35 13.30
N LEU A 117 -5.46 -7.06 13.98
CA LEU A 117 -5.73 -8.37 14.57
C LEU A 117 -5.08 -8.48 15.94
N ARG A 118 -5.89 -8.76 16.97
CA ARG A 118 -5.41 -9.04 18.30
C ARG A 118 -5.12 -10.53 18.47
N THR A 119 -3.90 -10.84 18.91
CA THR A 119 -3.48 -12.21 19.26
C THR A 119 -2.79 -12.19 20.62
N GLY A 120 -3.45 -12.70 21.63
CA GLY A 120 -3.00 -12.57 23.02
C GLY A 120 -2.95 -11.10 23.47
N LYS A 121 -1.76 -10.64 23.84
CA LYS A 121 -1.52 -9.24 24.24
C LYS A 121 -1.06 -8.35 23.08
N GLN A 122 -0.77 -8.93 21.91
CA GLN A 122 -0.26 -8.20 20.76
C GLN A 122 -1.38 -7.83 19.79
N VAL A 123 -1.26 -6.67 19.18
CA VAL A 123 -2.11 -6.20 18.08
C VAL A 123 -1.23 -5.87 16.89
N ALA A 124 -1.37 -6.64 15.83
CA ALA A 124 -0.82 -6.27 14.53
C ALA A 124 -1.79 -5.32 13.82
N ILE A 125 -1.28 -4.24 13.23
CA ILE A 125 -2.08 -3.29 12.44
C ILE A 125 -1.31 -2.88 11.18
N GLY A 126 -1.95 -2.95 10.03
CA GLY A 126 -1.35 -2.56 8.76
C GLY A 126 -2.17 -2.97 7.55
N PHE A 127 -1.56 -2.87 6.38
CA PHE A 127 -2.15 -3.38 5.15
C PHE A 127 -2.03 -4.89 5.08
N ASN A 128 -2.92 -5.52 4.35
CA ASN A 128 -2.76 -6.93 4.01
C ASN A 128 -1.59 -7.13 3.04
N ALA A 129 -0.95 -8.28 3.09
CA ALA A 129 0.00 -8.69 2.06
C ALA A 129 -0.71 -8.81 0.70
N ALA A 130 0.05 -8.67 -0.39
CA ALA A 130 -0.51 -8.74 -1.73
C ALA A 130 -1.26 -10.08 -1.93
N GLN A 131 -2.49 -10.00 -2.43
CA GLN A 131 -3.37 -11.15 -2.71
C GLN A 131 -3.56 -12.09 -1.50
N SER A 132 -3.49 -11.58 -0.28
CA SER A 132 -3.56 -12.37 0.95
C SER A 132 -4.36 -11.65 2.02
N ASN A 133 -4.89 -12.42 2.99
CA ASN A 133 -5.47 -11.89 4.22
C ASN A 133 -4.46 -11.75 5.36
N GLN A 134 -3.18 -12.07 5.12
CA GLN A 134 -2.13 -11.90 6.12
C GLN A 134 -1.85 -10.41 6.32
N ILE A 135 -1.87 -9.97 7.58
CA ILE A 135 -1.59 -8.57 7.93
C ILE A 135 -0.07 -8.38 7.98
N VAL A 136 0.40 -7.36 7.29
CA VAL A 136 1.76 -6.87 7.42
C VAL A 136 1.77 -5.83 8.53
N ASP A 137 2.29 -6.18 9.71
CA ASP A 137 2.35 -5.27 10.84
C ASP A 137 3.22 -4.04 10.49
N MET A 138 2.59 -2.87 10.49
CA MET A 138 3.15 -1.66 9.90
C MET A 138 3.87 -0.81 10.94
N TRP A 139 5.20 -0.72 10.83
CA TRP A 139 6.08 0.11 11.68
C TRP A 139 6.67 1.31 10.93
N GLN A 140 6.39 1.41 9.63
CA GLN A 140 6.79 2.49 8.75
C GLN A 140 5.81 2.58 7.59
N CYS A 141 5.49 3.80 7.15
CA CYS A 141 4.79 4.03 5.89
C CYS A 141 5.21 5.38 5.30
N PRO A 142 6.04 5.41 4.26
CA PRO A 142 6.49 6.65 3.63
C PRO A 142 5.43 7.32 2.76
N LEU A 143 4.23 6.72 2.62
CA LEU A 143 3.15 7.28 1.77
C LEU A 143 2.06 7.98 2.56
N LEU A 144 1.70 7.45 3.75
CA LEU A 144 0.64 8.05 4.57
C LEU A 144 1.07 9.42 5.08
N LEU A 145 0.11 10.34 5.19
CA LEU A 145 0.30 11.55 5.97
C LEU A 145 0.82 11.20 7.36
N PRO A 146 1.78 11.96 7.91
CA PRO A 146 2.34 11.72 9.24
C PRO A 146 1.27 11.59 10.33
N GLU A 147 0.23 12.42 10.26
CA GLU A 147 -0.89 12.44 11.21
C GLU A 147 -1.67 11.12 11.20
N LEU A 148 -1.90 10.54 10.01
CA LEU A 148 -2.56 9.23 9.91
C LEU A 148 -1.67 8.11 10.42
N PHE A 149 -0.37 8.16 10.10
CA PHE A 149 0.57 7.14 10.55
C PHE A 149 0.78 7.19 12.07
N ALA A 150 0.80 8.38 12.66
CA ALA A 150 0.98 8.58 14.11
C ALA A 150 -0.10 7.87 14.94
N LEU A 151 -1.32 7.70 14.40
CA LEU A 151 -2.39 6.98 15.06
C LEU A 151 -2.16 5.45 15.12
N SER A 152 -1.18 4.90 14.40
CA SER A 152 -0.97 3.44 14.37
C SER A 152 -0.59 2.86 15.74
N ALA A 153 0.22 3.56 16.53
CA ALA A 153 0.60 3.12 17.87
C ALA A 153 -0.56 3.25 18.88
N PRO A 154 -1.22 4.41 19.04
CA PRO A 154 -2.39 4.53 19.93
C PRO A 154 -3.54 3.60 19.55
N LEU A 155 -3.75 3.35 18.26
CA LEU A 155 -4.77 2.37 17.82
C LEU A 155 -4.42 0.93 18.22
N ARG A 156 -3.13 0.55 18.27
CA ARG A 156 -2.74 -0.76 18.83
C ARG A 156 -3.10 -0.88 20.30
N GLU A 157 -2.87 0.17 21.08
CA GLU A 157 -3.21 0.19 22.51
C GLU A 157 -4.73 0.10 22.69
N LEU A 158 -5.51 0.94 22.03
CA LEU A 158 -6.97 0.91 22.08
C LEU A 158 -7.52 -0.47 21.69
N LEU A 159 -7.11 -1.01 20.54
CA LEU A 159 -7.57 -2.31 20.05
C LEU A 159 -7.09 -3.47 20.93
N GLY A 160 -5.99 -3.30 21.66
CA GLY A 160 -5.54 -4.21 22.70
C GLY A 160 -6.54 -4.33 23.87
N LEU A 161 -7.33 -3.29 24.12
CA LEU A 161 -8.37 -3.28 25.15
C LEU A 161 -9.71 -3.82 24.62
N ILE A 162 -10.16 -3.31 23.46
CA ILE A 162 -11.53 -3.50 22.99
C ILE A 162 -11.70 -4.58 21.90
N ALA A 163 -10.65 -4.91 21.12
CA ALA A 163 -10.79 -5.88 20.04
C ALA A 163 -10.92 -7.32 20.56
N GLN A 164 -11.79 -8.09 19.92
CA GLN A 164 -11.94 -9.51 20.20
C GLN A 164 -10.73 -10.30 19.72
N GLN A 165 -10.37 -11.37 20.44
CA GLN A 165 -9.25 -12.25 20.09
C GLN A 165 -9.49 -12.92 18.72
N LYS A 166 -8.45 -12.89 17.87
CA LYS A 166 -8.44 -13.54 16.56
C LYS A 166 -9.57 -13.11 15.61
N ARG A 167 -10.19 -11.96 15.86
CA ARG A 167 -11.16 -11.36 14.95
C ARG A 167 -10.55 -10.11 14.32
N PRO A 168 -10.51 -10.02 12.99
CA PRO A 168 -9.97 -8.86 12.31
C PRO A 168 -10.90 -7.65 12.49
N VAL A 169 -10.30 -6.50 12.73
CA VAL A 169 -10.96 -5.18 12.76
C VAL A 169 -10.48 -4.39 11.56
N LYS A 170 -11.39 -3.81 10.79
CA LYS A 170 -11.03 -2.85 9.76
C LYS A 170 -10.86 -1.47 10.40
N VAL A 171 -9.75 -0.84 10.09
CA VAL A 171 -9.40 0.50 10.56
C VAL A 171 -9.31 1.42 9.36
N LYS A 172 -10.30 2.28 9.18
CA LYS A 172 -10.32 3.26 8.10
C LYS A 172 -9.90 4.60 8.68
N LEU A 173 -8.90 5.20 8.07
CA LEU A 173 -8.34 6.49 8.41
C LEU A 173 -8.51 7.45 7.25
N GLN A 174 -8.95 8.66 7.51
CA GLN A 174 -9.07 9.70 6.51
C GLN A 174 -8.70 11.06 7.09
N MET A 175 -7.91 11.84 6.36
CA MET A 175 -7.67 13.24 6.66
C MET A 175 -8.79 14.08 6.07
N LEU A 176 -9.56 14.73 6.92
CA LEU A 176 -10.54 15.75 6.60
C LEU A 176 -9.92 17.15 6.78
N ASP A 177 -10.68 18.19 6.46
CA ASP A 177 -10.20 19.57 6.65
C ASP A 177 -10.12 19.97 8.15
N GLN A 178 -10.97 19.32 8.97
CA GLN A 178 -11.03 19.56 10.42
C GLN A 178 -10.07 18.67 11.23
N GLY A 179 -9.43 17.68 10.61
CA GLY A 179 -8.55 16.71 11.29
C GLY A 179 -8.75 15.27 10.82
N VAL A 180 -8.34 14.32 11.63
CA VAL A 180 -8.41 12.91 11.26
C VAL A 180 -9.77 12.29 11.62
N GLU A 181 -10.37 11.59 10.67
CA GLU A 181 -11.47 10.67 10.89
C GLU A 181 -10.95 9.26 11.06
N VAL A 182 -11.48 8.55 12.08
CA VAL A 182 -11.24 7.13 12.33
C VAL A 182 -12.57 6.39 12.33
N LEU A 183 -12.64 5.31 11.53
CA LEU A 183 -13.76 4.37 11.56
C LEU A 183 -13.22 2.97 11.86
N LEU A 184 -13.79 2.32 12.89
CA LEU A 184 -13.51 0.94 13.24
C LEU A 184 -14.70 0.05 12.86
N GLU A 185 -14.47 -0.96 11.99
CA GLU A 185 -15.50 -1.93 11.62
C GLU A 185 -15.17 -3.30 12.19
N GLY A 186 -16.19 -3.97 12.75
CA GLY A 186 -16.04 -5.30 13.34
C GLY A 186 -15.55 -5.30 14.79
N VAL A 187 -15.59 -4.15 15.45
CA VAL A 187 -15.38 -4.02 16.91
C VAL A 187 -16.74 -4.13 17.60
N LYS A 188 -16.82 -4.94 18.65
CA LYS A 188 -17.95 -4.94 19.58
C LYS A 188 -17.50 -4.23 20.87
N ALA A 189 -17.88 -2.98 20.99
CA ALA A 189 -17.59 -2.15 22.16
C ALA A 189 -18.73 -2.30 23.18
N GLU A 190 -18.69 -3.35 23.99
CA GLU A 190 -19.70 -3.62 25.01
C GLU A 190 -19.19 -3.19 26.39
N GLY A 191 -20.05 -2.52 27.16
CA GLY A 191 -19.77 -2.12 28.53
C GLY A 191 -19.11 -0.74 28.67
N LEU A 192 -19.11 -0.25 29.92
CA LEU A 192 -18.67 1.09 30.27
C LEU A 192 -17.18 1.31 29.98
N ASP A 193 -16.34 0.31 30.29
CA ASP A 193 -14.88 0.44 30.10
C ASP A 193 -14.50 0.62 28.63
N ALA A 194 -15.17 -0.11 27.71
CA ALA A 194 -14.96 0.04 26.28
C ALA A 194 -15.43 1.42 25.77
N ALA A 195 -16.60 1.87 26.22
CA ALA A 195 -17.12 3.19 25.87
C ALA A 195 -16.20 4.32 26.33
N MET A 196 -15.70 4.23 27.57
CA MET A 196 -14.74 5.20 28.12
C MET A 196 -13.43 5.19 27.30
N ALA A 197 -12.86 4.02 27.00
CA ALA A 197 -11.62 3.91 26.23
C ALA A 197 -11.76 4.54 24.83
N LEU A 198 -12.92 4.39 24.19
CA LEU A 198 -13.21 5.00 22.89
C LEU A 198 -13.31 6.53 22.98
N GLN A 199 -13.98 7.05 24.00
CA GLN A 199 -14.10 8.51 24.20
C GLN A 199 -12.76 9.13 24.57
N ASP A 200 -12.01 8.53 25.49
CA ASP A 200 -10.69 8.97 25.89
C ASP A 200 -9.72 9.01 24.70
N PHE A 201 -9.77 7.99 23.86
CA PHE A 201 -8.98 7.93 22.63
C PHE A 201 -9.31 9.09 21.69
N ALA A 202 -10.61 9.34 21.44
CA ALA A 202 -11.03 10.42 20.53
C ALA A 202 -10.57 11.79 21.03
N GLY A 203 -10.73 12.07 22.32
CA GLY A 203 -10.32 13.32 22.95
C GLY A 203 -8.79 13.51 22.98
N ALA A 204 -8.04 12.43 23.32
CA ALA A 204 -6.59 12.49 23.41
C ALA A 204 -5.90 12.73 22.07
N HIS A 205 -6.52 12.33 20.96
CA HIS A 205 -5.95 12.45 19.61
C HIS A 205 -6.60 13.54 18.76
N ALA A 206 -7.44 14.39 19.33
CA ALA A 206 -8.11 15.49 18.65
C ALA A 206 -8.72 15.08 17.30
N LEU A 207 -9.46 13.97 17.30
CA LEU A 207 -10.08 13.46 16.09
C LEU A 207 -11.19 14.41 15.62
N ALA A 208 -11.28 14.62 14.32
CA ALA A 208 -12.41 15.32 13.72
C ALA A 208 -13.68 14.46 13.77
N ARG A 209 -13.53 13.14 13.66
CA ARG A 209 -14.62 12.18 13.81
C ARG A 209 -14.10 10.83 14.24
N PHE A 210 -14.84 10.19 15.15
CA PHE A 210 -14.60 8.81 15.52
C PHE A 210 -15.91 8.03 15.46
N ALA A 211 -15.93 6.95 14.70
CA ALA A 211 -17.11 6.14 14.50
C ALA A 211 -16.76 4.64 14.58
N ILE A 212 -17.74 3.84 14.93
CA ILE A 212 -17.67 2.37 14.91
C ILE A 212 -18.82 1.81 14.07
N ASP A 213 -18.59 0.66 13.45
CA ASP A 213 -19.62 -0.16 12.82
C ASP A 213 -19.55 -1.55 13.41
N GLN A 214 -20.60 -1.91 14.17
CA GLN A 214 -20.71 -3.21 14.85
C GLN A 214 -21.46 -4.25 14.02
N GLY A 215 -21.89 -3.88 12.79
CA GLY A 215 -22.69 -4.70 11.87
C GLY A 215 -24.15 -4.25 11.77
N ASP A 216 -24.61 -3.37 12.66
CA ASP A 216 -25.95 -2.81 12.69
C ASP A 216 -26.03 -1.40 12.10
N GLY A 217 -24.92 -0.89 11.61
CA GLY A 217 -24.76 0.43 11.02
C GLY A 217 -23.69 1.28 11.73
N LEU A 218 -23.47 2.47 11.17
CA LEU A 218 -22.45 3.40 11.64
C LEU A 218 -22.93 4.17 12.87
N GLU A 219 -22.21 4.05 13.97
CA GLU A 219 -22.40 4.84 15.19
C GLU A 219 -21.26 5.85 15.33
N THR A 220 -21.60 7.15 15.38
CA THR A 220 -20.62 8.22 15.62
C THR A 220 -20.49 8.44 17.13
N LEU A 221 -19.27 8.24 17.66
CA LEU A 221 -18.94 8.37 19.07
C LEU A 221 -18.39 9.75 19.41
N TRP A 222 -17.78 10.43 18.43
CA TRP A 222 -17.14 11.72 18.60
C TRP A 222 -17.20 12.52 17.28
N GLN A 223 -17.48 13.83 17.39
CA GLN A 223 -17.52 14.76 16.27
C GLN A 223 -17.26 16.19 16.76
#